data_fdc0173a9ab5a2bd7bde6ab29d9286f7
#
_entry.id   fdc0173a9ab5a2bd7bde6ab29d9286f7
#
_cell.length_a   1.000
_cell.length_b   1.000
_cell.length_c   1.000
_cell.angle_alpha   90.00
_cell.angle_beta   90.00
_cell.angle_gamma   90.00
#
_symmetry.space_group_name_H-M   'P 1'
#
loop_
_entity.id
_entity.type
_entity.pdbx_description
1 polymer ?
#
loop_
_entity_poly.entity_id
_entity_poly.type
_entity_poly.pdbx_seq_one_letter_code
_entity_poly.pdbx_strand_id
1 'polypeptide(L)'
;VYKTGVRVTTREVRQAVAFVMSSSKATDIPSKRLKTCFRALLKYPYYNMTDKAPRANQLASCARYMFSRRRGDCYYYASAMAYIARVLGYDARVVCGAVTARGPYAALSPHGWCEVKCGKYWRMLDCSMQRAHTGRNLYLVTRKQYPFRLRCNKVYTMISRKGAVKWS
;
A
#
# COMPACT_ATOMS: atom_id res chain seq x y z
N VAL A 1 -12.52 3.34 17.51
CA VAL A 1 -13.28 3.52 16.26
C VAL A 1 -12.69 4.71 15.54
N TYR A 2 -12.02 4.44 14.42
CA TYR A 2 -11.59 5.53 13.56
C TYR A 2 -12.82 6.18 12.91
N LYS A 3 -12.92 7.49 12.96
CA LYS A 3 -14.04 8.29 12.42
C LYS A 3 -14.17 8.22 10.88
N THR A 4 -13.65 7.18 10.26
CA THR A 4 -13.52 7.05 8.79
C THR A 4 -14.63 6.22 8.16
N GLY A 5 -15.61 5.76 8.95
CA GLY A 5 -16.69 4.89 8.45
C GLY A 5 -16.25 3.46 8.09
N VAL A 6 -14.99 3.11 8.36
CA VAL A 6 -14.50 1.74 8.18
C VAL A 6 -14.89 0.91 9.40
N ARG A 7 -15.76 -0.05 9.22
CA ARG A 7 -16.07 -1.00 10.29
C ARG A 7 -14.91 -1.99 10.46
N VAL A 8 -14.49 -2.18 11.73
CA VAL A 8 -13.44 -3.12 12.10
C VAL A 8 -14.06 -4.52 12.19
N THR A 9 -14.48 -5.07 11.05
CA THR A 9 -15.22 -6.34 11.00
C THR A 9 -14.35 -7.51 10.51
N THR A 10 -13.30 -7.23 9.74
CA THR A 10 -12.42 -8.25 9.17
C THR A 10 -11.07 -8.28 9.86
N ARG A 11 -10.37 -9.41 9.75
CA ARG A 11 -9.05 -9.59 10.37
C ARG A 11 -8.03 -8.60 9.82
N GLU A 12 -7.97 -8.40 8.51
CA GLU A 12 -7.03 -7.47 7.87
C GLU A 12 -7.26 -6.02 8.28
N VAL A 13 -8.52 -5.61 8.45
CA VAL A 13 -8.83 -4.26 8.94
C VAL A 13 -8.42 -4.11 10.41
N ARG A 14 -8.70 -5.10 11.26
CA ARG A 14 -8.23 -5.08 12.66
C ARG A 14 -6.71 -5.02 12.76
N GLN A 15 -6.01 -5.77 11.92
CA GLN A 15 -4.55 -5.74 11.87
C GLN A 15 -4.02 -4.38 11.41
N ALA A 16 -4.65 -3.77 10.41
CA ALA A 16 -4.29 -2.42 9.97
C ALA A 16 -4.52 -1.37 11.06
N VAL A 17 -5.64 -1.44 11.78
CA VAL A 17 -5.92 -0.58 12.94
C VAL A 17 -4.83 -0.74 14.00
N ALA A 18 -4.51 -1.97 14.37
CA ALA A 18 -3.47 -2.25 15.36
C ALA A 18 -2.10 -1.72 14.91
N PHE A 19 -1.77 -1.88 13.62
CA PHE A 19 -0.54 -1.35 13.04
C PHE A 19 -0.48 0.19 13.14
N VAL A 20 -1.55 0.88 12.77
CA VAL A 20 -1.64 2.33 12.85
C VAL A 20 -1.50 2.82 14.30
N MET A 21 -2.18 2.15 15.24
CA MET A 21 -2.12 2.51 16.65
C MET A 21 -0.73 2.32 17.25
N SER A 22 -0.02 1.25 16.90
CA SER A 22 1.31 0.96 17.43
C SER A 22 2.42 1.75 16.73
N SER A 23 2.22 2.18 15.48
CA SER A 23 3.25 2.81 14.65
C SER A 23 3.16 4.34 14.61
N SER A 24 2.04 4.93 15.04
CA SER A 24 1.82 6.38 14.95
C SER A 24 1.09 6.92 16.17
N LYS A 25 1.19 8.22 16.39
CA LYS A 25 0.55 8.89 17.54
C LYS A 25 -0.91 9.22 17.22
N ALA A 26 -1.81 8.90 18.16
CA ALA A 26 -3.25 9.20 18.01
C ALA A 26 -3.53 10.71 17.92
N THR A 27 -2.65 11.55 18.46
CA THR A 27 -2.76 13.02 18.43
C THR A 27 -2.30 13.64 17.10
N ASP A 28 -1.60 12.88 16.26
CA ASP A 28 -1.16 13.37 14.95
C ASP A 28 -2.31 13.34 13.94
N ILE A 29 -2.29 14.29 13.01
CA ILE A 29 -3.25 14.34 11.91
C ILE A 29 -3.06 13.16 10.96
N PRO A 30 -4.11 12.73 10.21
CA PRO A 30 -4.04 11.54 9.34
C PRO A 30 -2.88 11.56 8.34
N SER A 31 -2.56 12.69 7.73
CA SER A 31 -1.46 12.81 6.77
C SER A 31 -0.09 12.52 7.40
N LYS A 32 0.12 12.96 8.62
CA LYS A 32 1.35 12.65 9.37
C LYS A 32 1.40 11.18 9.77
N ARG A 33 0.28 10.63 10.21
CA ARG A 33 0.17 9.20 10.54
C ARG A 33 0.42 8.31 9.32
N LEU A 34 -0.07 8.70 8.15
CA LEU A 34 0.17 7.98 6.90
C LEU A 34 1.67 7.87 6.62
N LYS A 35 2.39 8.98 6.72
CA LYS A 35 3.85 9.02 6.50
C LYS A 35 4.61 8.17 7.53
N THR A 36 4.22 8.28 8.80
CA THR A 36 4.81 7.50 9.88
C THR A 36 4.59 6.00 9.68
N CYS A 37 3.37 5.60 9.30
CA CYS A 37 3.04 4.20 9.02
C CYS A 37 3.74 3.68 7.76
N PHE A 38 3.85 4.50 6.72
CA PHE A 38 4.63 4.15 5.54
C PHE A 38 6.08 3.81 5.92
N ARG A 39 6.73 4.68 6.70
CA ARG A 39 8.10 4.46 7.18
C ARG A 39 8.22 3.23 8.08
N ALA A 40 7.24 3.00 8.94
CA ALA A 40 7.22 1.81 9.80
C ALA A 40 7.09 0.52 8.99
N LEU A 41 6.26 0.51 7.95
CA LEU A 41 6.09 -0.65 7.07
C LEU A 41 7.38 -0.98 6.30
N LEU A 42 8.17 0.02 5.93
CA LEU A 42 9.47 -0.17 5.27
C LEU A 42 10.49 -0.95 6.12
N LYS A 43 10.29 -1.03 7.42
CA LYS A 43 11.17 -1.80 8.31
C LYS A 43 10.97 -3.31 8.18
N TYR A 44 9.85 -3.76 7.65
CA TYR A 44 9.62 -5.17 7.39
C TYR A 44 10.51 -5.63 6.23
N PRO A 45 11.24 -6.75 6.38
CA PRO A 45 12.14 -7.21 5.32
C PRO A 45 11.37 -7.65 4.07
N TYR A 46 11.98 -7.40 2.92
CA TYR A 46 11.50 -7.93 1.66
C TYR A 46 11.70 -9.45 1.61
N TYR A 47 10.65 -10.15 1.21
CA TYR A 47 10.68 -11.60 1.06
C TYR A 47 9.90 -11.97 -0.21
N ASN A 48 10.57 -12.61 -1.16
CA ASN A 48 9.95 -12.97 -2.43
C ASN A 48 8.89 -14.06 -2.21
N MET A 49 7.63 -13.76 -2.53
CA MET A 49 6.50 -14.65 -2.31
C MET A 49 6.00 -15.28 -3.61
N THR A 50 5.92 -14.49 -4.69
CA THR A 50 5.36 -14.93 -5.97
C THR A 50 5.81 -14.02 -7.10
N ASP A 51 5.94 -14.59 -8.29
CA ASP A 51 6.18 -13.84 -9.52
C ASP A 51 4.86 -13.43 -10.22
N LYS A 52 3.72 -13.90 -9.70
CA LYS A 52 2.40 -13.63 -10.28
C LYS A 52 1.68 -12.55 -9.48
N ALA A 53 1.11 -11.59 -10.19
CA ALA A 53 0.25 -10.58 -9.59
C ALA A 53 -0.98 -11.24 -8.94
N PRO A 54 -1.39 -10.79 -7.74
CA PRO A 54 -2.57 -11.32 -7.08
C PRO A 54 -3.85 -10.92 -7.81
N ARG A 55 -4.89 -11.71 -7.61
CA ARG A 55 -6.26 -11.36 -7.99
C ARG A 55 -6.90 -10.52 -6.87
N ALA A 56 -8.02 -9.87 -7.17
CA ALA A 56 -8.74 -9.04 -6.21
C ALA A 56 -9.04 -9.77 -4.89
N ASN A 57 -9.46 -11.04 -4.97
CA ASN A 57 -9.80 -11.84 -3.78
C ASN A 57 -8.58 -12.31 -2.97
N GLN A 58 -7.37 -12.06 -3.44
CA GLN A 58 -6.11 -12.43 -2.75
C GLN A 58 -5.49 -11.26 -1.99
N LEU A 59 -5.92 -10.03 -2.26
CA LEU A 59 -5.29 -8.84 -1.65
C LEU A 59 -5.47 -8.78 -0.13
N ALA A 60 -6.62 -9.18 0.37
CA ALA A 60 -6.85 -9.26 1.82
C ALA A 60 -5.90 -10.26 2.49
N SER A 61 -5.67 -11.42 1.89
CA SER A 61 -4.74 -12.42 2.42
C SER A 61 -3.29 -11.96 2.36
N CYS A 62 -2.90 -11.22 1.30
CA CYS A 62 -1.58 -10.60 1.23
C CYS A 62 -1.36 -9.62 2.39
N ALA A 63 -2.34 -8.78 2.69
CA ALA A 63 -2.28 -7.86 3.81
C ALA A 63 -2.18 -8.59 5.16
N ARG A 64 -3.03 -9.60 5.38
CA ARG A 64 -2.98 -10.40 6.61
C ARG A 64 -1.63 -11.05 6.83
N TYR A 65 -1.05 -11.62 5.79
CA TYR A 65 0.27 -12.22 5.86
C TYR A 65 1.33 -11.17 6.24
N MET A 66 1.33 -10.03 5.56
CA MET A 66 2.29 -8.95 5.82
C MET A 66 2.22 -8.47 7.27
N PHE A 67 1.03 -8.26 7.81
CA PHE A 67 0.86 -7.84 9.20
C PHE A 67 1.26 -8.93 10.20
N SER A 68 0.97 -10.19 9.91
CA SER A 68 1.26 -11.32 10.82
C SER A 68 2.71 -11.76 10.78
N ARG A 69 3.29 -11.89 9.59
CA ARG A 69 4.64 -12.41 9.39
C ARG A 69 5.71 -11.32 9.30
N ARG A 70 5.30 -10.06 9.13
CA ARG A 70 6.19 -8.90 9.06
C ARG A 70 7.24 -9.02 7.96
N ARG A 71 6.85 -9.59 6.82
CA ARG A 71 7.66 -9.74 5.62
C ARG A 71 6.76 -9.97 4.41
N GLY A 72 7.25 -9.69 3.23
CA GLY A 72 6.53 -9.94 2.00
C GLY A 72 7.19 -9.27 0.80
N ASP A 73 6.61 -9.48 -0.38
CA ASP A 73 7.03 -8.83 -1.62
C ASP A 73 6.26 -7.55 -1.90
N CYS A 74 6.44 -6.97 -3.10
CA CYS A 74 5.82 -5.72 -3.49
C CYS A 74 4.29 -5.73 -3.36
N TYR A 75 3.64 -6.82 -3.70
CA TYR A 75 2.18 -6.95 -3.61
C TYR A 75 1.70 -6.99 -2.16
N TYR A 76 2.47 -7.58 -1.27
CA TYR A 76 2.20 -7.68 0.16
C TYR A 76 2.33 -6.32 0.83
N TYR A 77 3.39 -5.56 0.51
CA TYR A 77 3.54 -4.17 0.96
C TYR A 77 2.38 -3.30 0.45
N ALA A 78 2.06 -3.40 -0.84
CA ALA A 78 1.00 -2.60 -1.45
C ALA A 78 -0.36 -2.86 -0.81
N SER A 79 -0.70 -4.13 -0.56
CA SER A 79 -1.96 -4.53 0.06
C SER A 79 -2.06 -4.03 1.50
N ALA A 80 -1.02 -4.24 2.30
CA ALA A 80 -0.98 -3.75 3.69
C ALA A 80 -1.08 -2.22 3.74
N MET A 81 -0.34 -1.52 2.87
CA MET A 81 -0.37 -0.06 2.81
C MET A 81 -1.74 0.49 2.44
N ALA A 82 -2.45 -0.18 1.53
CA ALA A 82 -3.81 0.20 1.15
C ALA A 82 -4.79 0.12 2.34
N TYR A 83 -4.71 -0.93 3.14
CA TYR A 83 -5.53 -1.06 4.36
C TYR A 83 -5.16 -0.01 5.41
N ILE A 84 -3.87 0.27 5.60
CA ILE A 84 -3.39 1.34 6.50
C ILE A 84 -3.97 2.69 6.07
N ALA A 85 -3.86 3.03 4.79
CA ALA A 85 -4.38 4.27 4.26
C ALA A 85 -5.90 4.37 4.41
N ARG A 86 -6.60 3.27 4.15
CA ARG A 86 -8.06 3.22 4.30
C ARG A 86 -8.50 3.45 5.75
N VAL A 87 -7.83 2.85 6.70
CA VAL A 87 -8.06 3.06 8.14
C VAL A 87 -7.87 4.52 8.53
N LEU A 88 -6.93 5.21 7.91
CA LEU A 88 -6.67 6.64 8.13
C LEU A 88 -7.63 7.57 7.38
N GLY A 89 -8.57 7.03 6.59
CA GLY A 89 -9.61 7.80 5.92
C GLY A 89 -9.33 8.13 4.45
N TYR A 90 -8.28 7.58 3.87
CA TYR A 90 -7.98 7.76 2.45
C TYR A 90 -8.72 6.73 1.59
N ASP A 91 -9.16 7.15 0.42
CA ASP A 91 -9.45 6.20 -0.65
C ASP A 91 -8.12 5.60 -1.12
N ALA A 92 -8.08 4.29 -1.27
CA ALA A 92 -6.86 3.57 -1.61
C ALA A 92 -7.12 2.51 -2.67
N ARG A 93 -6.06 2.20 -3.41
CA ARG A 93 -6.08 1.14 -4.42
C ARG A 93 -4.71 0.48 -4.52
N VAL A 94 -4.69 -0.76 -5.00
CA VAL A 94 -3.48 -1.49 -5.37
C VAL A 94 -3.40 -1.55 -6.88
N VAL A 95 -2.25 -1.19 -7.42
CA VAL A 95 -1.95 -1.27 -8.85
C VAL A 95 -0.94 -2.37 -9.08
N CYS A 96 -1.24 -3.26 -10.01
CA CYS A 96 -0.34 -4.30 -10.48
C CYS A 96 0.07 -3.99 -11.91
N GLY A 97 1.35 -4.02 -12.17
CA GLY A 97 1.91 -3.71 -13.47
C GLY A 97 3.37 -4.12 -13.56
N ALA A 98 4.20 -3.25 -14.09
CA ALA A 98 5.64 -3.46 -14.21
C ALA A 98 6.38 -2.13 -14.08
N VAL A 99 7.59 -2.20 -13.55
CA VAL A 99 8.48 -1.04 -13.40
C VAL A 99 9.93 -1.42 -13.74
N THR A 100 10.73 -0.42 -14.06
CA THR A 100 12.18 -0.60 -14.26
C THR A 100 12.90 -0.61 -12.91
N ALA A 101 12.71 -1.68 -12.14
CA ALA A 101 13.11 -1.76 -10.73
C ALA A 101 14.61 -1.59 -10.50
N ARG A 102 15.45 -1.98 -11.46
CA ARG A 102 16.92 -1.89 -11.35
C ARG A 102 17.49 -0.56 -11.81
N GLY A 103 16.65 0.32 -12.36
CA GLY A 103 17.06 1.62 -12.86
C GLY A 103 16.26 2.07 -14.08
N PRO A 104 16.36 3.35 -14.49
CA PRO A 104 15.51 3.93 -15.53
C PRO A 104 15.63 3.24 -16.91
N TYR A 105 16.77 2.63 -17.18
CA TYR A 105 17.07 1.97 -18.46
C TYR A 105 17.00 0.45 -18.39
N ALA A 106 16.63 -0.11 -17.23
CA ALA A 106 16.48 -1.55 -17.07
C ALA A 106 15.21 -2.06 -17.76
N ALA A 107 15.11 -3.38 -17.90
CA ALA A 107 13.88 -4.02 -18.38
C ALA A 107 12.75 -3.86 -17.35
N LEU A 108 11.52 -3.81 -17.82
CA LEU A 108 10.33 -3.82 -16.97
C LEU A 108 10.22 -5.16 -16.24
N SER A 109 10.02 -5.11 -14.92
CA SER A 109 9.79 -6.26 -14.06
C SER A 109 8.40 -6.17 -13.43
N PRO A 110 7.70 -7.30 -13.23
CA PRO A 110 6.42 -7.30 -12.52
C PRO A 110 6.51 -6.60 -11.17
N HIS A 111 5.53 -5.74 -10.89
CA HIS A 111 5.54 -4.91 -9.69
C HIS A 111 4.13 -4.52 -9.25
N GLY A 112 3.95 -4.34 -7.95
CA GLY A 112 2.73 -3.81 -7.37
C GLY A 112 3.03 -2.64 -6.43
N TRP A 113 2.13 -1.66 -6.41
CA TRP A 113 2.23 -0.50 -5.52
C TRP A 113 0.87 -0.04 -5.05
N CYS A 114 0.86 0.71 -3.97
CA CYS A 114 -0.34 1.35 -3.45
C CYS A 114 -0.49 2.75 -4.02
N GLU A 115 -1.74 3.16 -4.24
CA GLU A 115 -2.07 4.56 -4.54
C GLU A 115 -3.18 5.03 -3.60
N VAL A 116 -3.08 6.28 -3.18
CA VAL A 116 -4.09 6.96 -2.35
C VAL A 116 -4.57 8.22 -3.04
N LYS A 117 -5.85 8.55 -2.81
CA LYS A 117 -6.45 9.75 -3.39
C LYS A 117 -6.18 10.95 -2.49
N CYS A 118 -5.52 11.95 -3.06
CA CYS A 118 -5.23 13.24 -2.43
C CYS A 118 -5.92 14.34 -3.22
N GLY A 119 -7.04 14.85 -2.71
CA GLY A 119 -7.90 15.75 -3.48
C GLY A 119 -8.46 15.04 -4.70
N LYS A 120 -8.19 15.55 -5.88
CA LYS A 120 -8.61 14.94 -7.16
C LYS A 120 -7.55 14.05 -7.81
N TYR A 121 -6.38 13.90 -7.21
CA TYR A 121 -5.27 13.12 -7.78
C TYR A 121 -5.00 11.85 -7.00
N TRP A 122 -4.65 10.79 -7.71
CA TRP A 122 -4.09 9.58 -7.13
C TRP A 122 -2.57 9.71 -7.04
N ARG A 123 -2.02 9.38 -5.86
CA ARG A 123 -0.59 9.45 -5.60
C ARG A 123 -0.06 8.11 -5.13
N MET A 124 1.13 7.76 -5.59
CA MET A 124 1.78 6.48 -5.32
C MET A 124 2.42 6.46 -3.93
N LEU A 125 2.28 5.31 -3.27
CA LEU A 125 3.03 4.91 -2.09
C LEU A 125 3.74 3.60 -2.44
N ASP A 126 4.95 3.68 -2.94
CA ASP A 126 5.68 2.49 -3.38
C ASP A 126 6.66 2.03 -2.31
N CYS A 127 6.20 1.16 -1.42
CA CYS A 127 6.97 0.71 -0.25
C CYS A 127 8.21 -0.07 -0.65
N SER A 128 8.09 -1.09 -1.48
CA SER A 128 9.23 -1.97 -1.80
C SER A 128 10.31 -1.25 -2.59
N MET A 129 9.94 -0.40 -3.54
CA MET A 129 10.91 0.42 -4.28
C MET A 129 11.52 1.51 -3.41
N GLN A 130 10.75 2.11 -2.48
CA GLN A 130 11.29 3.07 -1.52
C GLN A 130 12.33 2.42 -0.61
N ARG A 131 12.07 1.20 -0.18
CA ARG A 131 13.03 0.41 0.62
C ARG A 131 14.32 0.14 -0.17
N ALA A 132 14.23 -0.17 -1.46
CA ALA A 132 15.35 -0.46 -2.34
C ALA A 132 16.12 0.80 -2.80
N HIS A 133 15.44 1.95 -2.84
CA HIS A 133 15.99 3.20 -3.38
C HIS A 133 15.85 4.34 -2.36
N THR A 134 16.68 4.31 -1.33
CA THR A 134 16.61 5.25 -0.19
C THR A 134 16.88 6.71 -0.57
N GLY A 135 17.61 6.96 -1.66
CA GLY A 135 17.88 8.30 -2.16
C GLY A 135 16.78 8.94 -3.02
N ARG A 136 15.67 8.22 -3.24
CA ARG A 136 14.53 8.69 -4.03
C ARG A 136 13.31 8.90 -3.14
N ASN A 137 12.45 9.83 -3.51
CA ASN A 137 11.15 9.98 -2.87
C ASN A 137 10.08 9.22 -3.66
N LEU A 138 9.54 8.15 -3.06
CA LEU A 138 8.46 7.35 -3.65
C LEU A 138 7.21 7.37 -2.77
N TYR A 139 7.08 8.41 -1.96
CA TYR A 139 5.96 8.68 -1.08
C TYR A 139 5.11 9.81 -1.64
N LEU A 140 3.84 9.56 -1.91
CA LEU A 140 2.85 10.51 -2.45
C LEU A 140 3.29 11.19 -3.75
N VAL A 141 3.91 10.44 -4.63
CA VAL A 141 4.28 10.92 -5.96
C VAL A 141 3.23 10.52 -6.99
N THR A 142 3.03 11.37 -7.99
CA THR A 142 2.20 11.02 -9.14
C THR A 142 2.94 10.02 -10.03
N ARG A 143 2.23 9.30 -10.89
CA ARG A 143 2.88 8.41 -11.86
C ARG A 143 3.85 9.15 -12.76
N LYS A 144 3.55 10.42 -13.09
CA LYS A 144 4.42 11.29 -13.88
C LYS A 144 5.71 11.67 -13.13
N GLN A 145 5.64 11.83 -11.81
CA GLN A 145 6.77 12.15 -10.95
C GLN A 145 7.62 10.92 -10.57
N TYR A 146 7.08 9.72 -10.79
CA TYR A 146 7.77 8.47 -10.46
C TYR A 146 9.06 8.37 -11.28
N PRO A 147 10.24 8.16 -10.64
CA PRO A 147 11.54 8.29 -11.31
C PRO A 147 11.92 7.08 -12.17
N PHE A 148 11.08 6.07 -12.21
CA PHE A 148 11.27 4.86 -13.01
C PHE A 148 10.17 4.76 -14.06
N ARG A 149 10.43 4.03 -15.13
CA ARG A 149 9.38 3.73 -16.11
C ARG A 149 8.40 2.74 -15.49
N LEU A 150 7.13 2.94 -15.75
CA LEU A 150 6.06 2.07 -15.23
C LEU A 150 5.04 1.73 -16.30
N ARG A 151 4.42 0.55 -16.14
CA ARG A 151 3.25 0.12 -16.89
C ARG A 151 2.18 -0.32 -15.91
N CYS A 152 0.97 0.20 -16.07
CA CYS A 152 -0.19 -0.21 -15.29
C CYS A 152 -0.96 -1.28 -16.05
N ASN A 153 -1.12 -2.45 -15.46
CA ASN A 153 -1.90 -3.56 -16.05
C ASN A 153 -3.27 -3.70 -15.40
N LYS A 154 -3.33 -3.60 -14.06
CA LYS A 154 -4.56 -3.82 -13.30
C LYS A 154 -4.65 -2.87 -12.11
N VAL A 155 -5.83 -2.32 -11.88
CA VAL A 155 -6.11 -1.46 -10.73
C VAL A 155 -7.21 -2.13 -9.89
N TYR A 156 -6.94 -2.32 -8.61
CA TYR A 156 -7.91 -2.81 -7.63
C TYR A 156 -8.23 -1.70 -6.64
N THR A 157 -9.43 -1.16 -6.72
CA THR A 157 -9.86 -0.07 -5.83
C THR A 157 -10.57 -0.64 -4.61
N MET A 158 -10.22 -0.12 -3.44
CA MET A 158 -10.95 -0.41 -2.20
C MET A 158 -12.22 0.42 -2.17
N ILE A 159 -13.36 -0.26 -2.00
CA ILE A 159 -14.64 0.38 -1.82
C ILE A 159 -15.27 -0.05 -0.50
N SER A 160 -15.89 0.90 0.20
CA SER A 160 -16.66 0.61 1.40
C SER A 160 -18.13 0.55 1.03
N ARG A 161 -18.73 -0.64 1.11
CA ARG A 161 -20.18 -0.82 0.97
C ARG A 161 -20.74 -1.43 2.25
N LYS A 162 -21.75 -0.80 2.84
CA LYS A 162 -22.41 -1.27 4.08
C LYS A 162 -21.43 -1.61 5.20
N GLY A 163 -20.34 -0.84 5.31
CA GLY A 163 -19.33 -1.00 6.36
C GLY A 163 -18.32 -2.11 6.15
N ALA A 164 -18.28 -2.76 4.98
CA ALA A 164 -17.24 -3.72 4.62
C ALA A 164 -16.33 -3.13 3.54
N VAL A 165 -15.03 -3.39 3.63
CA VAL A 165 -14.07 -3.07 2.57
C VAL A 165 -14.11 -4.18 1.53
N LYS A 166 -14.36 -3.81 0.29
CA LYS A 166 -14.33 -4.71 -0.86
C LYS A 166 -13.35 -4.20 -1.91
N TRP A 167 -12.88 -5.11 -2.72
CA TRP A 167 -12.02 -4.78 -3.86
C TRP A 167 -12.81 -4.89 -5.17
N SER A 168 -12.67 -3.89 -5.98
CA SER A 168 -13.29 -3.87 -7.31
C SER A 168 -12.24 -3.72 -8.41
#